data_9120cd60380200cafd673f60bb2d3096
#
_entry.id   9120cd60380200cafd673f60bb2d3096
#
_cell.length_a   1.000
_cell.length_b   1.000
_cell.length_c   1.000
_cell.angle_alpha   90.00
_cell.angle_beta   90.00
_cell.angle_gamma   90.00
#
_symmetry.space_group_name_H-M   'P 1'
#
loop_
_entity.id
_entity.type
_entity.pdbx_description
1 polymer ?
#
loop_
_entity_poly.entity_id
_entity_poly.type
_entity_poly.pdbx_seq_one_letter_code
_entity_poly.pdbx_strand_id
1 'polypeptide(L)'
;RIDELARQLVRYSTGLKRGEKVLIDLYDVPEEVGIALVREARGRGAVPLVTVNSMRVSRELLMGATDEQYRLFSKHRMAEMRDMDAYIAVRGCHNIAEWSDVPASKIDLAQGYTRKVLRHRVEKTRWCVLRWPHPAMAQQAGMSTEAFEDFYFRVCLLDSKADRKSV
;
A
#
# COMPACT_ATOMS: atom_id res chain seq x y z
N ARG A 1 -14.83 0.48 -11.26
CA ARG A 1 -13.83 -0.48 -10.70
C ARG A 1 -12.98 0.15 -9.60
N ILE A 2 -12.30 1.30 -9.86
CA ILE A 2 -11.43 1.96 -8.84
C ILE A 2 -12.25 2.40 -7.63
N ASP A 3 -13.40 3.04 -7.81
CA ASP A 3 -14.27 3.46 -6.72
C ASP A 3 -14.83 2.28 -5.92
N GLU A 4 -15.15 1.17 -6.59
CA GLU A 4 -15.57 -0.07 -5.93
C GLU A 4 -14.45 -0.68 -5.09
N LEU A 5 -13.22 -0.69 -5.62
CA LEU A 5 -12.04 -1.12 -4.91
C LEU A 5 -11.78 -0.25 -3.66
N ALA A 6 -11.84 1.08 -3.82
CA ALA A 6 -11.71 2.01 -2.71
C ALA A 6 -12.76 1.75 -1.62
N ARG A 7 -14.01 1.51 -2.03
CA ARG A 7 -15.10 1.16 -1.12
C ARG A 7 -14.81 -0.17 -0.38
N GLN A 8 -14.32 -1.17 -1.11
CA GLN A 8 -13.95 -2.47 -0.54
C GLN A 8 -12.85 -2.30 0.52
N LEU A 9 -11.78 -1.58 0.20
CA LEU A 9 -10.64 -1.39 1.11
C LEU A 9 -11.01 -0.58 2.36
N VAL A 10 -11.80 0.48 2.19
CA VAL A 10 -12.17 1.38 3.29
C VAL A 10 -13.26 0.79 4.17
N ARG A 11 -14.33 0.25 3.57
CA ARG A 11 -15.51 -0.19 4.35
C ARG A 11 -15.38 -1.61 4.89
N TYR A 12 -14.74 -2.50 4.12
CA TYR A 12 -14.70 -3.93 4.47
C TYR A 12 -13.34 -4.36 4.97
N SER A 13 -12.27 -4.11 4.21
CA SER A 13 -10.94 -4.58 4.58
C SER A 13 -10.41 -3.92 5.86
N THR A 14 -10.61 -2.62 6.01
CA THR A 14 -10.18 -1.88 7.20
C THR A 14 -11.33 -1.51 8.14
N GLY A 15 -12.58 -1.63 7.69
CA GLY A 15 -13.75 -1.30 8.50
C GLY A 15 -13.71 0.10 9.09
N LEU A 16 -13.24 1.08 8.29
CA LEU A 16 -12.96 2.44 8.75
C LEU A 16 -14.21 3.14 9.24
N LYS A 17 -14.14 3.77 10.41
CA LYS A 17 -15.24 4.45 11.09
C LYS A 17 -15.06 5.96 11.09
N ARG A 18 -16.13 6.66 11.42
CA ARG A 18 -16.11 8.12 11.58
C ARG A 18 -15.13 8.53 12.68
N GLY A 19 -14.30 9.55 12.40
CA GLY A 19 -13.29 10.10 13.31
C GLY A 19 -11.98 9.31 13.35
N GLU A 20 -11.94 8.09 12.79
CA GLU A 20 -10.71 7.32 12.73
C GLU A 20 -9.73 7.88 11.71
N LYS A 21 -8.45 7.70 11.96
CA LYS A 21 -7.35 8.15 11.12
C LYS A 21 -6.80 6.99 10.30
N VAL A 22 -6.57 7.23 9.01
CA VAL A 22 -6.02 6.21 8.09
C VAL A 22 -4.83 6.76 7.32
N LEU A 23 -3.72 6.02 7.33
CA LEU A 23 -2.62 6.27 6.42
C LEU A 23 -2.82 5.49 5.12
N ILE A 24 -2.89 6.20 4.01
CA ILE A 24 -2.97 5.68 2.65
C ILE A 24 -1.58 5.81 2.04
N ASP A 25 -0.91 4.69 1.77
CA ASP A 25 0.49 4.62 1.34
C ASP A 25 0.56 4.06 -0.08
N LEU A 26 0.87 4.91 -1.05
CA LEU A 26 0.79 4.62 -2.48
C LEU A 26 2.20 4.51 -3.08
N TYR A 27 2.42 3.47 -3.90
CA TYR A 27 3.67 3.26 -4.62
C TYR A 27 3.37 3.02 -6.11
N ASP A 28 3.87 3.89 -6.99
CA ASP A 28 3.78 3.74 -8.45
C ASP A 28 2.39 3.30 -8.94
N VAL A 29 1.34 3.92 -8.41
CA VAL A 29 -0.06 3.67 -8.82
C VAL A 29 -0.65 4.93 -9.45
N PRO A 30 -1.66 4.79 -10.34
CA PRO A 30 -2.37 5.94 -10.88
C PRO A 30 -2.96 6.82 -9.77
N GLU A 31 -2.91 8.13 -9.95
CA GLU A 31 -3.40 9.09 -8.95
C GLU A 31 -4.89 8.92 -8.62
N GLU A 32 -5.68 8.42 -9.59
CA GLU A 32 -7.11 8.13 -9.42
C GLU A 32 -7.38 7.15 -8.28
N VAL A 33 -6.46 6.23 -8.02
CA VAL A 33 -6.55 5.28 -6.91
C VAL A 33 -6.49 6.02 -5.57
N GLY A 34 -5.53 6.92 -5.44
CA GLY A 34 -5.39 7.76 -4.24
C GLY A 34 -6.59 8.67 -4.04
N ILE A 35 -7.04 9.31 -5.11
CA ILE A 35 -8.21 10.20 -5.11
C ILE A 35 -9.47 9.43 -4.65
N ALA A 36 -9.70 8.23 -5.19
CA ALA A 36 -10.84 7.41 -4.81
C ALA A 36 -10.81 6.98 -3.34
N LEU A 37 -9.63 6.55 -2.85
CA LEU A 37 -9.44 6.17 -1.43
C LEU A 37 -9.68 7.35 -0.49
N VAL A 38 -9.16 8.54 -0.81
CA VAL A 38 -9.38 9.76 -0.02
C VAL A 38 -10.86 10.15 0.02
N ARG A 39 -11.52 10.13 -1.14
CA ARG A 39 -12.96 10.43 -1.23
C ARG A 39 -13.80 9.47 -0.40
N GLU A 40 -13.50 8.17 -0.48
CA GLU A 40 -14.23 7.15 0.27
C GLU A 40 -13.99 7.27 1.78
N ALA A 41 -12.73 7.49 2.22
CA ALA A 41 -12.40 7.71 3.63
C ALA A 41 -13.10 8.96 4.20
N ARG A 42 -13.07 10.07 3.47
CA ARG A 42 -13.79 11.31 3.83
C ARG A 42 -15.30 11.08 3.88
N GLY A 43 -15.86 10.35 2.92
CA GLY A 43 -17.27 9.99 2.88
C GLY A 43 -17.72 9.17 4.10
N ARG A 44 -16.79 8.44 4.74
CA ARG A 44 -17.01 7.75 6.03
C ARG A 44 -16.83 8.67 7.25
N GLY A 45 -16.43 9.93 7.05
CA GLY A 45 -16.10 10.86 8.11
C GLY A 45 -14.77 10.55 8.81
N ALA A 46 -13.91 9.79 8.17
CA ALA A 46 -12.57 9.49 8.65
C ALA A 46 -11.56 10.57 8.23
N VAL A 47 -10.37 10.55 8.81
CA VAL A 47 -9.27 11.50 8.55
C VAL A 47 -8.16 10.79 7.77
N PRO A 48 -8.08 10.96 6.44
CA PRO A 48 -7.03 10.36 5.65
C PRO A 48 -5.75 11.20 5.67
N LEU A 49 -4.62 10.52 5.85
CA LEU A 49 -3.27 10.99 5.53
C LEU A 49 -2.77 10.18 4.34
N VAL A 50 -2.11 10.82 3.37
CA VAL A 50 -1.66 10.15 2.14
C VAL A 50 -0.16 10.36 1.94
N THR A 51 0.54 9.30 1.59
CA THR A 51 1.90 9.35 1.08
C THR A 51 1.96 8.75 -0.33
N VAL A 52 2.66 9.41 -1.22
CA VAL A 52 2.87 8.96 -2.60
C VAL A 52 4.36 8.73 -2.79
N ASN A 53 4.71 7.53 -3.20
CA ASN A 53 6.08 7.07 -3.29
C ASN A 53 6.40 6.51 -4.68
N SER A 54 7.66 6.54 -5.05
CA SER A 54 8.18 5.90 -6.26
C SER A 54 9.21 4.83 -5.91
N MET A 55 9.08 3.66 -6.54
CA MET A 55 10.04 2.56 -6.38
C MET A 55 11.44 2.95 -6.90
N ARG A 56 11.51 3.75 -7.97
CA ARG A 56 12.78 4.24 -8.52
C ARG A 56 13.47 5.23 -7.59
N VAL A 57 12.72 6.15 -6.98
CA VAL A 57 13.26 7.07 -5.97
C VAL A 57 13.69 6.30 -4.73
N SER A 58 12.90 5.31 -4.30
CA SER A 58 13.25 4.45 -3.16
C SER A 58 14.52 3.64 -3.43
N ARG A 59 14.72 3.15 -4.67
CA ARG A 59 15.97 2.50 -5.08
C ARG A 59 17.17 3.43 -4.88
N GLU A 60 17.08 4.67 -5.34
CA GLU A 60 18.19 5.62 -5.22
C GLU A 60 18.52 5.93 -3.74
N LEU A 61 17.51 6.07 -2.90
CA LEU A 61 17.69 6.20 -1.46
C LEU A 61 18.37 4.98 -0.84
N LEU A 62 18.02 3.77 -1.28
CA LEU A 62 18.62 2.53 -0.81
C LEU A 62 20.08 2.38 -1.25
N MET A 63 20.41 2.75 -2.49
CA MET A 63 21.78 2.71 -2.99
C MET A 63 22.75 3.53 -2.12
N GLY A 64 22.31 4.68 -1.67
CA GLY A 64 23.06 5.57 -0.75
C GLY A 64 22.77 5.37 0.74
N ALA A 65 22.10 4.28 1.15
CA ALA A 65 21.60 4.12 2.51
C ALA A 65 22.70 4.26 3.58
N THR A 66 22.44 5.09 4.59
CA THR A 66 23.26 5.28 5.77
C THR A 66 22.45 5.08 7.06
N ASP A 67 23.12 4.79 8.16
CA ASP A 67 22.49 4.67 9.49
C ASP A 67 21.72 5.95 9.88
N GLU A 68 22.33 7.11 9.65
CA GLU A 68 21.73 8.40 9.96
C GLU A 68 20.44 8.61 9.19
N GLN A 69 20.48 8.38 7.86
CA GLN A 69 19.31 8.52 6.97
C GLN A 69 18.17 7.62 7.42
N TYR A 70 18.42 6.33 7.65
CA TYR A 70 17.36 5.39 8.00
C TYR A 70 16.89 5.49 9.44
N ARG A 71 17.72 5.98 10.34
CA ARG A 71 17.30 6.39 11.69
C ARG A 71 16.29 7.53 11.61
N LEU A 72 16.59 8.57 10.82
CA LEU A 72 15.69 9.70 10.60
C LEU A 72 14.40 9.26 9.91
N PHE A 73 14.51 8.51 8.81
CA PHE A 73 13.37 7.96 8.08
C PHE A 73 12.45 7.15 9.00
N SER A 74 12.99 6.22 9.78
CA SER A 74 12.23 5.39 10.70
C SER A 74 11.54 6.20 11.81
N LYS A 75 12.19 7.27 12.30
CA LYS A 75 11.58 8.20 13.27
C LYS A 75 10.34 8.87 12.69
N HIS A 76 10.43 9.42 11.48
CA HIS A 76 9.32 10.09 10.82
C HIS A 76 8.18 9.11 10.47
N ARG A 77 8.50 7.96 9.90
CA ARG A 77 7.50 6.92 9.60
C ARG A 77 6.79 6.39 10.85
N MET A 78 7.51 6.29 11.97
CA MET A 78 6.87 5.92 13.25
C MET A 78 5.94 7.01 13.77
N ALA A 79 6.32 8.29 13.63
CA ALA A 79 5.46 9.41 14.02
C ALA A 79 4.16 9.44 13.21
N GLU A 80 4.24 9.22 11.89
CA GLU A 80 3.04 9.08 11.04
C GLU A 80 2.16 7.91 11.47
N MET A 81 2.77 6.76 11.82
CA MET A 81 2.02 5.53 12.10
C MET A 81 1.36 5.50 13.48
N ARG A 82 1.94 6.18 14.48
CA ARG A 82 1.47 6.10 15.87
C ARG A 82 0.02 6.49 16.08
N ASP A 83 -0.45 7.48 15.32
CA ASP A 83 -1.78 8.06 15.48
C ASP A 83 -2.82 7.40 14.57
N MET A 84 -2.42 6.38 13.80
CA MET A 84 -3.30 5.76 12.82
C MET A 84 -4.12 4.60 13.43
N ASP A 85 -5.40 4.58 13.14
CA ASP A 85 -6.31 3.47 13.45
C ASP A 85 -6.28 2.42 12.33
N ALA A 86 -6.01 2.85 11.10
CA ALA A 86 -5.95 2.00 9.93
C ALA A 86 -4.79 2.36 8.98
N TYR A 87 -4.38 1.36 8.19
CA TYR A 87 -3.36 1.51 7.15
C TYR A 87 -3.82 0.82 5.87
N ILE A 88 -3.79 1.55 4.76
CA ILE A 88 -4.08 1.01 3.44
C ILE A 88 -2.87 1.28 2.55
N ALA A 89 -2.24 0.24 2.01
CA ALA A 89 -1.20 0.41 1.00
C ALA A 89 -1.63 -0.18 -0.34
N VAL A 90 -1.39 0.57 -1.41
CA VAL A 90 -1.52 0.07 -2.77
C VAL A 90 -0.17 0.20 -3.45
N ARG A 91 0.37 -0.94 -3.87
CA ARG A 91 1.73 -1.04 -4.40
C ARG A 91 1.73 -1.47 -5.86
N GLY A 92 1.99 -0.52 -6.73
CA GLY A 92 2.36 -0.77 -8.11
C GLY A 92 3.84 -1.13 -8.23
N CYS A 93 4.23 -1.57 -9.41
CA CYS A 93 5.61 -1.89 -9.74
C CYS A 93 5.79 -1.89 -11.26
N HIS A 94 6.43 -0.86 -11.79
CA HIS A 94 6.68 -0.77 -13.23
C HIS A 94 7.72 -1.81 -13.70
N ASN A 95 8.70 -2.10 -12.83
CA ASN A 95 9.73 -3.10 -13.07
C ASN A 95 9.94 -3.93 -11.80
N ILE A 96 9.64 -5.22 -11.87
CA ILE A 96 9.76 -6.15 -10.72
C ILE A 96 11.21 -6.31 -10.24
N ALA A 97 12.18 -6.05 -11.11
CA ALA A 97 13.60 -6.13 -10.82
C ALA A 97 14.21 -4.76 -10.45
N GLU A 98 13.39 -3.74 -10.12
CA GLU A 98 13.88 -2.37 -9.91
C GLU A 98 14.97 -2.28 -8.83
N TRP A 99 14.96 -3.17 -7.84
CA TRP A 99 15.95 -3.18 -6.76
C TRP A 99 16.99 -4.30 -6.87
N SER A 100 17.07 -4.99 -8.01
CA SER A 100 17.94 -6.16 -8.18
C SER A 100 19.45 -5.86 -8.05
N ASP A 101 19.84 -4.63 -8.31
CA ASP A 101 21.22 -4.13 -8.21
C ASP A 101 21.52 -3.38 -6.88
N VAL A 102 20.54 -3.28 -5.98
CA VAL A 102 20.77 -2.70 -4.66
C VAL A 102 21.53 -3.71 -3.80
N PRO A 103 22.68 -3.33 -3.20
CA PRO A 103 23.44 -4.24 -2.34
C PRO A 103 22.59 -4.76 -1.17
N ALA A 104 22.66 -6.07 -0.91
CA ALA A 104 21.90 -6.71 0.17
C ALA A 104 22.14 -6.03 1.53
N SER A 105 23.38 -5.62 1.81
CA SER A 105 23.73 -4.91 3.05
C SER A 105 22.96 -3.59 3.23
N LYS A 106 22.63 -2.90 2.15
CA LYS A 106 21.84 -1.66 2.18
C LYS A 106 20.36 -1.94 2.45
N ILE A 107 19.85 -3.02 1.86
CA ILE A 107 18.48 -3.50 2.13
C ILE A 107 18.35 -3.93 3.60
N ASP A 108 19.31 -4.70 4.11
CA ASP A 108 19.33 -5.16 5.51
C ASP A 108 19.39 -3.99 6.49
N LEU A 109 20.25 -3.00 6.21
CA LEU A 109 20.34 -1.76 6.98
C LEU A 109 18.97 -1.07 7.07
N ALA A 110 18.33 -0.82 5.91
CA ALA A 110 17.03 -0.17 5.84
C ALA A 110 15.95 -0.96 6.60
N GLN A 111 15.91 -2.28 6.41
CA GLN A 111 14.97 -3.16 7.09
C GLN A 111 15.20 -3.17 8.61
N GLY A 112 16.43 -3.14 9.08
CA GLY A 112 16.79 -3.07 10.49
C GLY A 112 16.10 -1.88 11.19
N TYR A 113 16.12 -0.71 10.55
CA TYR A 113 15.48 0.50 11.06
C TYR A 113 13.96 0.51 10.91
N THR A 114 13.42 -0.03 9.81
CA THR A 114 11.97 0.05 9.51
C THR A 114 11.16 -1.06 10.16
N ARG A 115 11.77 -2.13 10.63
CA ARG A 115 11.10 -3.29 11.26
C ARG A 115 10.18 -2.90 12.41
N LYS A 116 10.57 -1.94 13.24
CA LYS A 116 9.72 -1.46 14.36
C LYS A 116 8.46 -0.75 13.88
N VAL A 117 8.54 -0.02 12.76
CA VAL A 117 7.39 0.64 12.14
C VAL A 117 6.42 -0.41 11.59
N LEU A 118 6.96 -1.42 10.90
CA LEU A 118 6.17 -2.54 10.40
C LEU A 118 5.46 -3.29 11.54
N ARG A 119 6.17 -3.59 12.62
CA ARG A 119 5.59 -4.24 13.80
C ARG A 119 4.46 -3.43 14.38
N HIS A 120 4.67 -2.12 14.61
CA HIS A 120 3.63 -1.23 15.13
C HIS A 120 2.38 -1.24 14.24
N ARG A 121 2.57 -1.12 12.91
CA ARG A 121 1.47 -1.19 11.96
C ARG A 121 0.66 -2.49 12.08
N VAL A 122 1.34 -3.63 12.09
CA VAL A 122 0.69 -4.94 12.14
C VAL A 122 -0.06 -5.16 13.46
N GLU A 123 0.52 -4.72 14.60
CA GLU A 123 -0.03 -4.97 15.93
C GLU A 123 -1.06 -3.92 16.37
N LYS A 124 -0.97 -2.69 15.88
CA LYS A 124 -1.74 -1.55 16.40
C LYS A 124 -2.75 -0.95 15.43
N THR A 125 -2.72 -1.33 14.16
CA THR A 125 -3.68 -0.84 13.17
C THR A 125 -4.42 -1.98 12.48
N ARG A 126 -5.59 -1.68 11.95
CA ARG A 126 -6.24 -2.54 10.95
C ARG A 126 -5.58 -2.23 9.62
N TRP A 127 -4.91 -3.19 9.03
CA TRP A 127 -4.13 -2.95 7.83
C TRP A 127 -4.57 -3.80 6.64
N CYS A 128 -4.43 -3.23 5.46
CA CYS A 128 -4.60 -3.91 4.18
C CYS A 128 -3.51 -3.46 3.22
N VAL A 129 -2.87 -4.42 2.57
CA VAL A 129 -1.86 -4.17 1.52
C VAL A 129 -2.28 -4.87 0.25
N LEU A 130 -2.40 -4.11 -0.83
CA LEU A 130 -2.84 -4.58 -2.13
C LEU A 130 -1.77 -4.32 -3.19
N ARG A 131 -1.57 -5.24 -4.10
CA ARG A 131 -0.79 -5.02 -5.32
C ARG A 131 -1.68 -4.38 -6.38
N TRP A 132 -1.18 -3.36 -7.07
CA TRP A 132 -1.86 -2.78 -8.22
C TRP A 132 -1.53 -3.59 -9.48
N PRO A 133 -2.51 -3.91 -10.35
CA PRO A 133 -2.23 -4.64 -11.58
C PRO A 133 -1.42 -3.77 -12.53
N HIS A 134 -0.23 -4.23 -12.83
CA HIS A 134 0.74 -3.53 -13.68
C HIS A 134 1.06 -4.40 -14.90
N PRO A 135 1.42 -3.81 -16.06
CA PRO A 135 1.86 -4.59 -17.24
C PRO A 135 2.97 -5.60 -16.94
N ALA A 136 3.90 -5.26 -16.02
CA ALA A 136 4.94 -6.18 -15.58
C ALA A 136 4.38 -7.44 -14.89
N MET A 137 3.28 -7.33 -14.15
CA MET A 137 2.60 -8.48 -13.53
C MET A 137 1.84 -9.30 -14.57
N ALA A 138 1.19 -8.64 -15.52
CA ALA A 138 0.51 -9.31 -16.64
C ALA A 138 1.50 -10.15 -17.46
N GLN A 139 2.67 -9.59 -17.74
CA GLN A 139 3.75 -10.28 -18.44
C GLN A 139 4.23 -11.52 -17.68
N GLN A 140 4.43 -11.43 -16.36
CA GLN A 140 4.78 -12.57 -15.52
C GLN A 140 3.70 -13.67 -15.52
N ALA A 141 2.43 -13.26 -15.57
CA ALA A 141 1.29 -14.18 -15.63
C ALA A 141 1.04 -14.77 -17.03
N GLY A 142 1.81 -14.33 -18.04
CA GLY A 142 1.58 -14.74 -19.44
C GLY A 142 0.26 -14.26 -20.02
N MET A 143 -0.24 -13.12 -19.53
CA MET A 143 -1.53 -12.54 -19.92
C MET A 143 -1.34 -11.18 -20.59
N SER A 144 -2.32 -10.76 -21.41
CA SER A 144 -2.40 -9.37 -21.85
C SER A 144 -2.71 -8.46 -20.65
N THR A 145 -2.32 -7.19 -20.74
CA THR A 145 -2.59 -6.22 -19.66
C THR A 145 -4.07 -6.16 -19.32
N GLU A 146 -4.95 -6.07 -20.32
CA GLU A 146 -6.38 -5.99 -20.13
C GLU A 146 -6.97 -7.26 -19.50
N ALA A 147 -6.56 -8.43 -19.96
CA ALA A 147 -7.02 -9.70 -19.40
C ALA A 147 -6.59 -9.88 -17.94
N PHE A 148 -5.37 -9.42 -17.60
CA PHE A 148 -4.87 -9.46 -16.24
C PHE A 148 -5.61 -8.46 -15.33
N GLU A 149 -5.88 -7.26 -15.81
CA GLU A 149 -6.69 -6.28 -15.06
C GLU A 149 -8.10 -6.79 -14.79
N ASP A 150 -8.74 -7.38 -15.79
CA ASP A 150 -10.07 -7.97 -15.62
C ASP A 150 -10.07 -9.13 -14.61
N PHE A 151 -9.08 -10.00 -14.69
CA PHE A 151 -8.89 -11.05 -13.70
C PHE A 151 -8.70 -10.48 -12.30
N TYR A 152 -7.80 -9.51 -12.15
CA TYR A 152 -7.49 -8.86 -10.89
C TYR A 152 -8.73 -8.24 -10.23
N PHE A 153 -9.48 -7.41 -10.97
CA PHE A 153 -10.67 -6.76 -10.42
C PHE A 153 -11.78 -7.76 -10.10
N ARG A 154 -11.93 -8.81 -10.90
CA ARG A 154 -12.88 -9.88 -10.61
C ARG A 154 -12.56 -10.62 -9.31
N VAL A 155 -11.28 -10.81 -8.99
CA VAL A 155 -10.84 -11.46 -7.75
C VAL A 155 -10.91 -10.51 -6.56
N CYS A 156 -10.51 -9.25 -6.74
CA CYS A 156 -10.43 -8.28 -5.64
C CYS A 156 -11.78 -7.65 -5.28
N LEU A 157 -12.75 -7.63 -6.21
CA LEU A 157 -14.10 -7.10 -5.99
C LEU A 157 -15.10 -8.21 -5.69
N LEU A 158 -14.74 -9.15 -4.82
CA LEU A 158 -15.65 -10.19 -4.36
C LEU A 158 -16.90 -9.56 -3.71
N ASP A 159 -18.06 -10.10 -4.06
CA ASP A 159 -19.30 -9.72 -3.39
C ASP A 159 -19.24 -10.15 -1.92
N SER A 160 -18.97 -9.18 -1.04
CA SER A 160 -18.87 -9.39 0.41
C SER A 160 -20.15 -9.98 1.02
N LYS A 161 -21.28 -10.01 0.29
CA LYS A 161 -22.52 -10.66 0.69
C LYS A 161 -22.51 -12.16 0.37
N ALA A 162 -21.82 -12.58 -0.68
CA ALA A 162 -21.68 -13.99 -1.05
C ALA A 162 -20.72 -14.72 -0.11
N ASP A 163 -19.62 -14.05 0.27
CA ASP A 163 -18.56 -14.62 1.11
C ASP A 163 -19.03 -14.92 2.56
N ARG A 164 -19.92 -14.09 3.11
CA ARG A 164 -20.49 -14.31 4.45
C ARG A 164 -21.51 -15.47 4.55
N LYS A 165 -21.93 -16.03 3.43
CA LYS A 165 -22.85 -17.18 3.40
C LYS A 165 -22.13 -18.53 3.30
N SER A 166 -20.79 -18.52 3.15
CA SER A 166 -19.96 -19.71 2.97
C SER A 166 -19.12 -20.07 4.21
N VAL A 167 -19.38 -19.46 5.37
CA VAL A 167 -18.76 -19.79 6.67
C VAL A 167 -19.82 -20.27 7.65
#